data_9eab5296d9d9a5225311f263030784df
#
_entry.id   9eab5296d9d9a5225311f263030784df
#
_cell.length_a   1.000
_cell.length_b   1.000
_cell.length_c   1.000
_cell.angle_alpha   90.00
_cell.angle_beta   90.00
_cell.angle_gamma   90.00
#
_symmetry.space_group_name_H-M   'P 1'
#
loop_
_entity.id
_entity.type
_entity.pdbx_description
1 polymer ?
#
loop_
_entity_poly.entity_id
_entity_poly.type
_entity_poly.pdbx_seq_one_letter_code
_entity_poly.pdbx_strand_id
1 'polypeptide(L)'
;LKVRLEQDKVCLLVMIGVRADGTKELIALDDGHRESTESWADLLRSAKRRGMRAPVLVVGDGALGFWAAVRTVFPGTREQRCWFHKIANVLNALPKSAQPGAKAALAEIWNAEDKDHAKKAAKAFAADYGAKWPKAVAKITDDLDVLLAFYDYPAEHWVHLRTTNPIESTFATVRLRQRVTKGPGSRAAGIAMAFKLIESAQARWRAVNAPHLVALVRAGATFKNGDLVERDDEQPEHDHESGGEQQVA
;
A
#
# COMPACT_ATOMS: atom_id res chain seq x y z
N LEU A 1 2.34 -4.64 14.41
CA LEU A 1 2.13 -5.91 15.14
C LEU A 1 2.31 -5.67 16.65
N LYS A 2 1.27 -5.95 17.45
CA LYS A 2 1.38 -5.92 18.92
C LYS A 2 1.99 -7.23 19.43
N VAL A 3 3.13 -7.13 20.10
CA VAL A 3 3.90 -8.25 20.62
C VAL A 3 4.14 -8.01 22.11
N ARG A 4 4.02 -9.03 22.95
CA ARG A 4 4.37 -8.91 24.36
C ARG A 4 5.89 -9.08 24.48
N LEU A 5 6.58 -7.99 24.72
CA LEU A 5 7.98 -7.98 25.08
C LEU A 5 8.07 -7.58 26.55
N GLU A 6 8.64 -8.43 27.39
CA GLU A 6 8.66 -8.25 28.85
C GLU A 6 7.24 -8.14 29.44
N GLN A 7 7.00 -7.16 30.29
CA GLN A 7 5.69 -6.94 30.93
C GLN A 7 4.72 -6.13 30.05
N ASP A 8 5.22 -5.39 29.04
CA ASP A 8 4.45 -4.52 28.20
C ASP A 8 4.19 -5.06 26.79
N LYS A 9 3.03 -4.72 26.22
CA LYS A 9 2.73 -4.94 24.82
C LYS A 9 3.36 -3.85 23.97
N VAL A 10 4.46 -4.15 23.31
CA VAL A 10 5.15 -3.26 22.38
C VAL A 10 4.62 -3.45 20.97
N CYS A 11 4.65 -2.41 20.17
CA CYS A 11 4.28 -2.45 18.77
C CYS A 11 5.52 -2.73 17.91
N LEU A 12 5.53 -3.84 17.17
CA LEU A 12 6.55 -4.05 16.15
C LEU A 12 6.14 -3.35 14.86
N LEU A 13 7.01 -2.48 14.39
CA LEU A 13 6.94 -1.83 13.09
C LEU A 13 7.67 -2.71 12.08
N VAL A 14 6.99 -3.09 11.01
CA VAL A 14 7.56 -3.98 9.98
C VAL A 14 7.31 -3.38 8.62
N MET A 15 8.35 -3.30 7.80
CA MET A 15 8.28 -2.83 6.43
C MET A 15 8.82 -3.89 5.48
N ILE A 16 7.97 -4.31 4.53
CA ILE A 16 8.30 -5.23 3.45
C ILE A 16 8.31 -4.44 2.15
N GLY A 17 9.32 -4.61 1.35
CA GLY A 17 9.46 -3.98 0.04
C GLY A 17 9.39 -4.99 -1.10
N VAL A 18 9.16 -4.47 -2.31
CA VAL A 18 9.27 -5.19 -3.58
C VAL A 18 10.46 -4.64 -4.35
N ARG A 19 11.39 -5.50 -4.71
CA ARG A 19 12.57 -5.18 -5.52
C ARG A 19 12.20 -4.99 -6.99
N ALA A 20 13.14 -4.50 -7.78
CA ALA A 20 12.95 -4.30 -9.22
C ALA A 20 12.65 -5.61 -9.99
N ASP A 21 13.13 -6.72 -9.48
CA ASP A 21 12.90 -8.07 -10.02
C ASP A 21 11.56 -8.69 -9.55
N GLY A 22 10.76 -7.94 -8.80
CA GLY A 22 9.48 -8.39 -8.26
C GLY A 22 9.57 -9.22 -6.99
N THR A 23 10.77 -9.53 -6.50
CA THR A 23 10.92 -10.28 -5.24
C THR A 23 10.60 -9.41 -4.03
N LYS A 24 10.11 -10.04 -2.96
CA LYS A 24 9.77 -9.35 -1.71
C LYS A 24 10.90 -9.50 -0.70
N GLU A 25 11.18 -8.43 0.04
CA GLU A 25 12.20 -8.44 1.09
C GLU A 25 11.76 -7.69 2.34
N LEU A 26 12.28 -8.11 3.49
CA LEU A 26 12.18 -7.36 4.74
C LEU A 26 13.11 -6.15 4.68
N ILE A 27 12.54 -4.95 4.57
CA ILE A 27 13.30 -3.69 4.51
C ILE A 27 13.75 -3.27 5.91
N ALA A 28 12.83 -3.32 6.87
CA ALA A 28 13.07 -2.89 8.22
C ALA A 28 12.11 -3.55 9.20
N LEU A 29 12.63 -3.79 10.41
CA LEU A 29 11.88 -4.20 11.58
C LEU A 29 12.45 -3.47 12.77
N ASP A 30 11.58 -2.84 13.54
CA ASP A 30 11.94 -2.20 14.81
C ASP A 30 10.75 -2.24 15.75
N ASP A 31 10.96 -1.94 17.02
CA ASP A 31 9.86 -1.73 17.92
C ASP A 31 9.56 -0.24 18.06
N GLY A 32 8.26 0.09 18.15
CA GLY A 32 7.79 1.46 18.32
C GLY A 32 7.04 1.63 19.63
N HIS A 33 7.25 2.78 20.26
CA HIS A 33 6.40 3.17 21.37
C HIS A 33 5.04 3.64 20.83
N ARG A 34 4.07 2.71 20.71
CA ARG A 34 2.79 2.87 20.01
C ARG A 34 3.03 3.21 18.53
N GLU A 35 2.20 3.08 17.64
CA GLU A 35 2.37 3.40 16.21
C GLU A 35 2.47 4.94 15.99
N SER A 36 3.45 5.58 16.67
CA SER A 36 3.64 7.03 16.64
C SER A 36 4.28 7.49 15.33
N THR A 37 4.05 8.74 14.96
CA THR A 37 4.67 9.35 13.77
C THR A 37 6.20 9.33 13.87
N GLU A 38 6.75 9.61 15.06
CA GLU A 38 8.19 9.64 15.30
C GLU A 38 8.81 8.26 15.10
N SER A 39 8.23 7.20 15.69
CA SER A 39 8.75 5.83 15.54
C SER A 39 8.78 5.40 14.08
N TRP A 40 7.72 5.68 13.31
CA TRP A 40 7.69 5.42 11.88
C TRP A 40 8.67 6.29 11.10
N ALA A 41 8.79 7.59 11.44
CA ALA A 41 9.72 8.49 10.77
C ALA A 41 11.18 8.07 11.00
N ASP A 42 11.53 7.63 12.20
CA ASP A 42 12.88 7.15 12.51
C ASP A 42 13.22 5.86 11.77
N LEU A 43 12.27 4.93 11.67
CA LEU A 43 12.42 3.71 10.87
C LEU A 43 12.64 4.03 9.39
N LEU A 44 11.82 4.93 8.81
CA LEU A 44 11.93 5.36 7.41
C LEU A 44 13.21 6.14 7.15
N ARG A 45 13.62 7.05 8.05
CA ARG A 45 14.90 7.78 7.95
C ARG A 45 16.09 6.82 8.03
N SER A 46 16.02 5.82 8.91
CA SER A 46 17.04 4.77 9.00
C SER A 46 17.15 3.98 7.70
N ALA A 47 16.03 3.57 7.11
CA ALA A 47 16.02 2.91 5.81
C ALA A 47 16.59 3.80 4.70
N LYS A 48 16.22 5.09 4.67
CA LYS A 48 16.75 6.08 3.72
C LYS A 48 18.27 6.26 3.84
N ARG A 49 18.81 6.36 5.07
CA ARG A 49 20.27 6.43 5.30
C ARG A 49 21.01 5.18 4.82
N ARG A 50 20.36 4.00 4.85
CA ARG A 50 20.88 2.74 4.31
C ARG A 50 20.73 2.59 2.79
N GLY A 51 20.30 3.64 2.09
CA GLY A 51 20.20 3.66 0.63
C GLY A 51 18.81 3.36 0.06
N MET A 52 17.77 3.26 0.89
CA MET A 52 16.41 3.13 0.37
C MET A 52 16.02 4.40 -0.38
N ARG A 53 15.68 4.26 -1.65
CA ARG A 53 15.07 5.33 -2.45
C ARG A 53 13.58 5.46 -2.09
N ALA A 54 12.99 6.64 -2.39
CA ALA A 54 11.57 6.84 -2.21
C ALA A 54 10.77 5.74 -2.95
N PRO A 55 9.88 5.03 -2.28
CA PRO A 55 9.01 4.06 -2.94
C PRO A 55 8.02 4.80 -3.84
N VAL A 56 7.66 4.20 -4.97
CA VAL A 56 6.65 4.76 -5.88
C VAL A 56 5.27 4.72 -5.21
N LEU A 57 4.97 3.60 -4.55
CA LEU A 57 3.72 3.36 -3.84
C LEU A 57 3.99 2.69 -2.50
N VAL A 58 3.23 3.07 -1.49
CA VAL A 58 3.20 2.37 -0.19
C VAL A 58 1.78 1.92 0.11
N VAL A 59 1.64 0.66 0.52
CA VAL A 59 0.38 0.07 0.95
C VAL A 59 0.37 -0.06 2.47
N GLY A 60 -0.65 0.45 3.12
CA GLY A 60 -0.76 0.40 4.58
C GLY A 60 -2.19 0.37 5.08
N ASP A 61 -2.33 0.10 6.38
CA ASP A 61 -3.59 0.24 7.09
C ASP A 61 -3.96 1.70 7.37
N GLY A 62 -4.88 1.95 8.28
CA GLY A 62 -5.34 3.31 8.62
C GLY A 62 -4.49 4.04 9.68
N ALA A 63 -3.30 3.56 10.03
CA ALA A 63 -2.46 4.15 11.06
C ALA A 63 -1.98 5.56 10.67
N LEU A 64 -2.56 6.60 11.29
CA LEU A 64 -2.28 8.00 10.95
C LEU A 64 -0.80 8.37 11.12
N GLY A 65 -0.13 7.85 12.16
CA GLY A 65 1.28 8.09 12.41
C GLY A 65 2.18 7.59 11.28
N PHE A 66 1.85 6.44 10.69
CA PHE A 66 2.57 5.90 9.53
C PHE A 66 2.49 6.83 8.31
N TRP A 67 1.28 7.27 7.95
CA TRP A 67 1.08 8.13 6.79
C TRP A 67 1.72 9.50 6.95
N ALA A 68 1.63 10.09 8.14
CA ALA A 68 2.34 11.34 8.46
C ALA A 68 3.86 11.19 8.30
N ALA A 69 4.43 10.08 8.76
CA ALA A 69 5.86 9.78 8.61
C ALA A 69 6.26 9.59 7.13
N VAL A 70 5.46 8.86 6.34
CA VAL A 70 5.71 8.67 4.90
C VAL A 70 5.73 10.01 4.17
N ARG A 71 4.74 10.86 4.38
CA ARG A 71 4.68 12.21 3.77
C ARG A 71 5.87 13.08 4.14
N THR A 72 6.37 12.95 5.38
CA THR A 72 7.54 13.72 5.86
C THR A 72 8.85 13.21 5.25
N VAL A 73 9.06 11.90 5.20
CA VAL A 73 10.36 11.31 4.79
C VAL A 73 10.45 11.09 3.29
N PHE A 74 9.32 10.76 2.65
CA PHE A 74 9.19 10.47 1.21
C PHE A 74 7.96 11.17 0.61
N PRO A 75 7.95 12.50 0.49
CA PRO A 75 6.77 13.28 0.11
C PRO A 75 6.21 12.95 -1.29
N GLY A 76 7.02 12.42 -2.20
CA GLY A 76 6.59 11.99 -3.55
C GLY A 76 5.98 10.60 -3.62
N THR A 77 5.89 9.88 -2.51
CA THR A 77 5.35 8.51 -2.48
C THR A 77 3.83 8.53 -2.54
N ARG A 78 3.24 7.74 -3.46
CA ARG A 78 1.79 7.53 -3.53
C ARG A 78 1.34 6.64 -2.36
N GLU A 79 0.13 6.92 -1.86
CA GLU A 79 -0.50 6.17 -0.78
C GLU A 79 -1.58 5.24 -1.34
N GLN A 80 -1.63 4.00 -0.86
CA GLN A 80 -2.70 3.05 -1.07
C GLN A 80 -3.19 2.53 0.27
N ARG A 81 -4.44 2.75 0.59
CA ARG A 81 -5.06 2.20 1.80
C ARG A 81 -5.44 0.75 1.60
N CYS A 82 -5.16 -0.08 2.59
CA CYS A 82 -5.54 -1.49 2.60
C CYS A 82 -7.06 -1.66 2.65
N TRP A 83 -7.65 -2.26 1.62
CA TRP A 83 -9.08 -2.51 1.54
C TRP A 83 -9.59 -3.44 2.64
N PHE A 84 -8.82 -4.45 3.04
CA PHE A 84 -9.22 -5.36 4.11
C PHE A 84 -9.50 -4.61 5.42
N HIS A 85 -8.56 -3.76 5.85
CA HIS A 85 -8.72 -2.94 7.05
C HIS A 85 -9.81 -1.88 6.89
N LYS A 86 -9.95 -1.31 5.70
CA LYS A 86 -10.98 -0.32 5.42
C LYS A 86 -12.38 -0.92 5.51
N ILE A 87 -12.61 -2.07 4.91
CA ILE A 87 -13.89 -2.80 5.00
C ILE A 87 -14.21 -3.12 6.46
N ALA A 88 -13.26 -3.66 7.23
CA ALA A 88 -13.46 -3.92 8.64
C ALA A 88 -13.86 -2.66 9.43
N ASN A 89 -13.21 -1.53 9.16
CA ASN A 89 -13.52 -0.25 9.80
C ASN A 89 -14.91 0.30 9.44
N VAL A 90 -15.38 0.08 8.20
CA VAL A 90 -16.74 0.44 7.78
C VAL A 90 -17.77 -0.46 8.46
N LEU A 91 -17.57 -1.78 8.40
CA LEU A 91 -18.49 -2.74 9.00
C LEU A 91 -18.61 -2.54 10.53
N ASN A 92 -17.51 -2.21 11.21
CA ASN A 92 -17.54 -1.90 12.66
C ASN A 92 -18.34 -0.62 13.01
N ALA A 93 -18.60 0.26 12.02
CA ALA A 93 -19.43 1.43 12.18
C ALA A 93 -20.92 1.17 11.86
N LEU A 94 -21.26 -0.07 11.47
CA LEU A 94 -22.60 -0.49 11.09
C LEU A 94 -23.16 -1.53 12.09
N PRO A 95 -24.48 -1.55 12.32
CA PRO A 95 -25.11 -2.62 13.08
C PRO A 95 -24.97 -3.96 12.34
N LYS A 96 -24.93 -5.06 13.08
CA LYS A 96 -24.71 -6.40 12.52
C LYS A 96 -25.67 -6.76 11.39
N SER A 97 -26.93 -6.31 11.49
CA SER A 97 -27.96 -6.56 10.46
C SER A 97 -27.66 -5.90 9.11
N ALA A 98 -26.97 -4.76 9.09
CA ALA A 98 -26.59 -4.05 7.86
C ALA A 98 -25.25 -4.53 7.26
N GLN A 99 -24.41 -5.23 8.04
CA GLN A 99 -23.07 -5.60 7.62
C GLN A 99 -23.03 -6.51 6.38
N PRO A 100 -23.90 -7.54 6.20
CA PRO A 100 -23.84 -8.39 5.02
C PRO A 100 -24.08 -7.61 3.72
N GLY A 101 -25.12 -6.77 3.66
CA GLY A 101 -25.40 -5.94 2.50
C GLY A 101 -24.29 -4.91 2.22
N ALA A 102 -23.80 -4.24 3.27
CA ALA A 102 -22.70 -3.30 3.15
C ALA A 102 -21.41 -3.97 2.66
N LYS A 103 -21.11 -5.18 3.12
CA LYS A 103 -19.95 -5.95 2.63
C LYS A 103 -20.06 -6.28 1.15
N ALA A 104 -21.24 -6.65 0.66
CA ALA A 104 -21.49 -6.89 -0.76
C ALA A 104 -21.30 -5.60 -1.57
N ALA A 105 -21.93 -4.49 -1.15
CA ALA A 105 -21.79 -3.21 -1.83
C ALA A 105 -20.34 -2.67 -1.83
N LEU A 106 -19.57 -2.88 -0.75
CA LEU A 106 -18.15 -2.56 -0.72
C LEU A 106 -17.33 -3.44 -1.67
N ALA A 107 -17.74 -4.71 -1.88
CA ALA A 107 -17.08 -5.60 -2.82
C ALA A 107 -17.21 -5.12 -4.27
N GLU A 108 -18.33 -4.51 -4.64
CA GLU A 108 -18.52 -3.88 -5.95
C GLU A 108 -17.52 -2.74 -6.21
N ILE A 109 -17.10 -2.02 -5.17
CA ILE A 109 -16.13 -0.92 -5.31
C ILE A 109 -14.73 -1.46 -5.62
N TRP A 110 -14.24 -2.40 -4.80
CA TRP A 110 -12.84 -2.83 -4.89
C TRP A 110 -12.58 -3.94 -5.92
N ASN A 111 -13.65 -4.56 -6.44
CA ASN A 111 -13.58 -5.53 -7.55
C ASN A 111 -14.06 -4.96 -8.88
N ALA A 112 -14.38 -3.67 -8.94
CA ALA A 112 -14.78 -3.04 -10.19
C ALA A 112 -13.71 -3.24 -11.29
N GLU A 113 -14.14 -3.30 -12.52
CA GLU A 113 -13.27 -3.54 -13.68
C GLU A 113 -12.31 -2.38 -13.94
N ASP A 114 -12.73 -1.15 -13.60
CA ASP A 114 -11.95 0.06 -13.74
C ASP A 114 -12.26 1.09 -12.64
N LYS A 115 -11.47 2.18 -12.61
CA LYS A 115 -11.56 3.24 -11.61
C LYS A 115 -12.88 4.00 -11.65
N ASP A 116 -13.49 4.16 -12.83
CA ASP A 116 -14.74 4.92 -12.97
C ASP A 116 -15.94 4.09 -12.53
N HIS A 117 -15.94 2.79 -12.80
CA HIS A 117 -16.93 1.85 -12.24
C HIS A 117 -16.79 1.78 -10.70
N ALA A 118 -15.58 1.74 -10.17
CA ALA A 118 -15.34 1.80 -8.73
C ALA A 118 -15.92 3.08 -8.10
N LYS A 119 -15.72 4.24 -8.74
CA LYS A 119 -16.31 5.51 -8.28
C LYS A 119 -17.83 5.52 -8.33
N LYS A 120 -18.44 4.92 -9.38
CA LYS A 120 -19.91 4.77 -9.48
C LYS A 120 -20.45 3.90 -8.36
N ALA A 121 -19.80 2.75 -8.09
CA ALA A 121 -20.17 1.87 -6.98
C ALA A 121 -20.03 2.56 -5.62
N ALA A 122 -18.98 3.37 -5.41
CA ALA A 122 -18.82 4.15 -4.19
C ALA A 122 -19.94 5.20 -4.01
N LYS A 123 -20.38 5.85 -5.08
CA LYS A 123 -21.54 6.76 -5.06
C LYS A 123 -22.84 6.03 -4.72
N ALA A 124 -23.07 4.83 -5.28
CA ALA A 124 -24.21 3.99 -4.95
C ALA A 124 -24.20 3.59 -3.47
N PHE A 125 -23.04 3.15 -2.96
CA PHE A 125 -22.86 2.87 -1.53
C PHE A 125 -23.20 4.08 -0.66
N ALA A 126 -22.76 5.27 -1.05
CA ALA A 126 -23.04 6.49 -0.32
C ALA A 126 -24.55 6.86 -0.34
N ALA A 127 -25.23 6.64 -1.45
CA ALA A 127 -26.68 6.86 -1.56
C ALA A 127 -27.48 5.89 -0.68
N ASP A 128 -27.13 4.61 -0.68
CA ASP A 128 -27.87 3.56 0.03
C ASP A 128 -27.68 3.63 1.55
N TYR A 129 -26.46 3.96 2.00
CA TYR A 129 -26.07 3.90 3.42
C TYR A 129 -25.94 5.27 4.08
N GLY A 130 -25.78 6.35 3.31
CA GLY A 130 -25.41 7.68 3.82
C GLY A 130 -26.44 8.30 4.74
N ALA A 131 -27.72 8.17 4.43
CA ALA A 131 -28.81 8.74 5.23
C ALA A 131 -28.86 8.19 6.66
N LYS A 132 -28.60 6.88 6.83
CA LYS A 132 -28.67 6.20 8.13
C LYS A 132 -27.33 6.12 8.84
N TRP A 133 -26.22 5.99 8.09
CA TRP A 133 -24.89 5.74 8.64
C TRP A 133 -23.80 6.62 8.00
N PRO A 134 -23.92 7.95 8.10
CA PRO A 134 -23.00 8.89 7.44
C PRO A 134 -21.54 8.68 7.86
N LYS A 135 -21.29 8.31 9.13
CA LYS A 135 -19.94 8.02 9.62
C LYS A 135 -19.30 6.77 8.99
N ALA A 136 -20.11 5.78 8.59
CA ALA A 136 -19.61 4.60 7.90
C ALA A 136 -19.26 4.94 6.43
N VAL A 137 -20.11 5.74 5.78
CA VAL A 137 -19.90 6.20 4.41
C VAL A 137 -18.68 7.11 4.30
N ALA A 138 -18.51 8.08 5.21
CA ALA A 138 -17.36 8.99 5.25
C ALA A 138 -16.01 8.23 5.25
N LYS A 139 -15.95 7.05 5.90
CA LYS A 139 -14.74 6.21 5.85
C LYS A 139 -14.33 5.76 4.44
N ILE A 140 -15.26 5.71 3.49
CA ILE A 140 -14.98 5.40 2.09
C ILE A 140 -14.76 6.68 1.30
N THR A 141 -15.69 7.64 1.39
CA THR A 141 -15.69 8.85 0.57
C THR A 141 -14.49 9.74 0.83
N ASP A 142 -14.09 9.88 2.10
CA ASP A 142 -12.97 10.74 2.49
C ASP A 142 -11.61 10.18 2.04
N ASP A 143 -11.50 8.86 1.89
CA ASP A 143 -10.26 8.17 1.50
C ASP A 143 -10.34 7.57 0.07
N LEU A 144 -11.34 7.92 -0.75
CA LEU A 144 -11.63 7.22 -2.00
C LEU A 144 -10.42 7.23 -2.96
N ASP A 145 -9.74 8.35 -3.11
CA ASP A 145 -8.59 8.48 -4.01
C ASP A 145 -7.43 7.55 -3.61
N VAL A 146 -7.12 7.46 -2.31
CA VAL A 146 -6.07 6.57 -1.81
C VAL A 146 -6.52 5.10 -1.72
N LEU A 147 -7.82 4.83 -1.77
CA LEU A 147 -8.36 3.48 -1.87
C LEU A 147 -8.32 2.96 -3.32
N LEU A 148 -8.42 3.84 -4.30
CA LEU A 148 -8.44 3.52 -5.72
C LEU A 148 -7.09 3.79 -6.44
N ALA A 149 -6.03 4.11 -5.69
CA ALA A 149 -4.73 4.39 -6.29
C ALA A 149 -4.14 3.19 -7.05
N PHE A 150 -4.49 1.96 -6.67
CA PHE A 150 -4.00 0.74 -7.32
C PHE A 150 -4.40 0.63 -8.79
N TYR A 151 -5.49 1.28 -9.25
CA TYR A 151 -5.89 1.30 -10.66
C TYR A 151 -4.87 2.01 -11.58
N ASP A 152 -4.01 2.85 -11.00
CA ASP A 152 -2.94 3.56 -11.70
C ASP A 152 -1.64 2.73 -11.80
N TYR A 153 -1.73 1.40 -11.63
CA TYR A 153 -0.64 0.42 -11.68
C TYR A 153 -1.06 -0.81 -12.49
N PRO A 154 -0.10 -1.67 -12.95
CA PRO A 154 -0.43 -2.86 -13.73
C PRO A 154 -1.54 -3.70 -13.12
N ALA A 155 -2.48 -4.18 -13.92
CA ALA A 155 -3.62 -4.98 -13.45
C ALA A 155 -3.17 -6.24 -12.70
N GLU A 156 -2.09 -6.86 -13.13
CA GLU A 156 -1.48 -8.03 -12.49
C GLU A 156 -1.01 -7.75 -11.06
N HIS A 157 -0.68 -6.50 -10.76
CA HIS A 157 -0.24 -6.09 -9.43
C HIS A 157 -1.39 -5.80 -8.46
N TRP A 158 -2.61 -5.59 -8.91
CA TRP A 158 -3.73 -5.14 -8.06
C TRP A 158 -3.99 -6.05 -6.86
N VAL A 159 -3.86 -7.36 -7.04
CA VAL A 159 -4.03 -8.34 -5.96
C VAL A 159 -3.03 -8.13 -4.82
N HIS A 160 -1.85 -7.62 -5.13
CA HIS A 160 -0.79 -7.31 -4.16
C HIS A 160 -0.92 -5.91 -3.56
N LEU A 161 -1.54 -4.97 -4.28
CA LEU A 161 -1.64 -3.56 -3.90
C LEU A 161 -2.89 -3.26 -3.07
N ARG A 162 -3.99 -4.00 -3.28
CA ARG A 162 -5.26 -3.76 -2.58
C ARG A 162 -5.23 -4.12 -1.08
N THR A 163 -4.31 -4.97 -0.64
CA THR A 163 -4.28 -5.46 0.74
C THR A 163 -2.87 -5.62 1.31
N THR A 164 -2.76 -5.62 2.63
CA THR A 164 -1.52 -5.94 3.38
C THR A 164 -1.40 -7.43 3.73
N ASN A 165 -2.14 -8.31 3.07
CA ASN A 165 -2.18 -9.76 3.35
C ASN A 165 -0.79 -10.44 3.45
N PRO A 166 0.22 -10.09 2.63
CA PRO A 166 1.56 -10.68 2.76
C PRO A 166 2.18 -10.44 4.14
N ILE A 167 1.95 -9.26 4.72
CA ILE A 167 2.43 -8.91 6.07
C ILE A 167 1.61 -9.64 7.14
N GLU A 168 0.28 -9.68 6.98
CA GLU A 168 -0.62 -10.29 7.96
C GLU A 168 -0.37 -11.79 8.15
N SER A 169 -0.13 -12.53 7.07
CA SER A 169 0.20 -13.95 7.12
C SER A 169 1.52 -14.22 7.87
N THR A 170 2.51 -13.36 7.65
CA THR A 170 3.79 -13.41 8.38
C THR A 170 3.60 -13.11 9.86
N PHE A 171 2.78 -12.12 10.19
CA PHE A 171 2.45 -11.80 11.59
C PHE A 171 1.71 -12.89 12.32
N ALA A 172 0.90 -13.71 11.63
CA ALA A 172 0.24 -14.87 12.24
C ALA A 172 1.26 -15.86 12.80
N THR A 173 2.34 -16.12 12.06
CA THR A 173 3.43 -17.00 12.50
C THR A 173 4.16 -16.43 13.73
N VAL A 174 4.47 -15.14 13.73
CA VAL A 174 5.12 -14.47 14.86
C VAL A 174 4.22 -14.53 16.11
N ARG A 175 2.92 -14.24 15.97
CA ARG A 175 1.94 -14.32 17.06
C ARG A 175 1.81 -15.74 17.63
N LEU A 176 1.80 -16.75 16.76
CA LEU A 176 1.72 -18.16 17.19
C LEU A 176 2.94 -18.54 18.04
N ARG A 177 4.15 -18.27 17.56
CA ARG A 177 5.39 -18.57 18.29
C ARG A 177 5.44 -17.86 19.63
N GLN A 178 5.11 -16.58 19.68
CA GLN A 178 5.07 -15.83 20.91
C GLN A 178 4.10 -16.42 21.94
N ARG A 179 2.93 -16.92 21.49
CA ARG A 179 1.96 -17.59 22.38
C ARG A 179 2.54 -18.88 22.95
N VAL A 180 3.19 -19.70 22.12
CA VAL A 180 3.75 -20.99 22.51
C VAL A 180 4.92 -20.81 23.50
N THR A 181 5.78 -19.83 23.28
CA THR A 181 6.95 -19.55 24.14
C THR A 181 6.63 -18.72 25.37
N LYS A 182 5.37 -18.31 25.57
CA LYS A 182 4.91 -17.40 26.66
C LYS A 182 5.64 -16.05 26.70
N GLY A 183 6.32 -15.69 25.61
CA GLY A 183 7.11 -14.47 25.45
C GLY A 183 8.61 -14.75 25.43
N PRO A 184 9.40 -13.84 24.85
CA PRO A 184 10.83 -14.06 24.58
C PRO A 184 11.78 -13.72 25.76
N GLY A 185 11.26 -13.36 26.92
CA GLY A 185 12.03 -13.07 28.13
C GLY A 185 12.63 -11.66 28.18
N SER A 186 13.02 -11.07 27.04
CA SER A 186 13.48 -9.69 26.96
C SER A 186 13.04 -9.03 25.67
N ARG A 187 13.07 -7.67 25.64
CA ARG A 187 12.75 -6.87 24.45
C ARG A 187 13.67 -7.21 23.27
N ALA A 188 14.98 -7.26 23.50
CA ALA A 188 15.96 -7.60 22.48
C ALA A 188 15.75 -9.01 21.90
N ALA A 189 15.51 -10.00 22.76
CA ALA A 189 15.21 -11.37 22.34
C ALA A 189 13.91 -11.44 21.52
N GLY A 190 12.91 -10.63 21.87
CA GLY A 190 11.64 -10.56 21.14
C GLY A 190 11.78 -9.97 19.75
N ILE A 191 12.54 -8.90 19.59
CA ILE A 191 12.85 -8.30 18.29
C ILE A 191 13.65 -9.29 17.45
N ALA A 192 14.71 -9.92 18.02
CA ALA A 192 15.53 -10.92 17.33
C ALA A 192 14.69 -12.14 16.88
N MET A 193 13.80 -12.64 17.74
CA MET A 193 12.88 -13.72 17.40
C MET A 193 11.96 -13.33 16.24
N ALA A 194 11.34 -12.15 16.31
CA ALA A 194 10.45 -11.67 15.25
C ALA A 194 11.22 -11.51 13.93
N PHE A 195 12.41 -10.92 13.97
CA PHE A 195 13.29 -10.79 12.82
C PHE A 195 13.59 -12.15 12.16
N LYS A 196 14.06 -13.12 12.94
CA LYS A 196 14.39 -14.46 12.44
C LYS A 196 13.19 -15.20 11.87
N LEU A 197 12.01 -15.05 12.47
CA LEU A 197 10.78 -15.66 11.94
C LEU A 197 10.35 -15.02 10.60
N ILE A 198 10.49 -13.71 10.47
CA ILE A 198 10.14 -12.99 9.23
C ILE A 198 11.20 -13.31 8.15
N GLU A 199 12.49 -13.32 8.49
CA GLU A 199 13.57 -13.69 7.59
C GLU A 199 13.37 -15.13 7.05
N SER A 200 13.03 -16.07 7.91
CA SER A 200 12.70 -17.44 7.51
C SER A 200 11.44 -17.52 6.63
N ALA A 201 10.45 -16.67 6.86
CA ALA A 201 9.27 -16.58 6.01
C ALA A 201 9.59 -15.98 4.64
N GLN A 202 10.49 -14.99 4.57
CA GLN A 202 10.94 -14.35 3.34
C GLN A 202 11.46 -15.34 2.31
N ALA A 203 12.17 -16.37 2.73
CA ALA A 203 12.68 -17.42 1.83
C ALA A 203 11.56 -18.15 1.05
N ARG A 204 10.31 -18.07 1.51
CA ARG A 204 9.13 -18.70 0.89
C ARG A 204 8.17 -17.70 0.26
N TRP A 205 8.45 -16.40 0.31
CA TRP A 205 7.59 -15.41 -0.33
C TRP A 205 7.70 -15.51 -1.84
N ARG A 206 6.53 -15.60 -2.48
CA ARG A 206 6.47 -15.53 -3.94
C ARG A 206 6.68 -14.11 -4.39
N ALA A 207 7.32 -13.94 -5.54
CA ALA A 207 7.39 -12.67 -6.24
C ALA A 207 5.97 -12.12 -6.52
N VAL A 208 5.88 -10.86 -6.86
CA VAL A 208 4.61 -10.30 -7.37
C VAL A 208 4.31 -10.89 -8.74
N ASN A 209 3.04 -10.88 -9.14
CA ASN A 209 2.65 -11.29 -10.49
C ASN A 209 3.29 -10.34 -11.51
N ALA A 210 3.57 -10.82 -12.72
CA ALA A 210 4.22 -10.04 -13.77
C ALA A 210 5.42 -9.20 -13.25
N PRO A 211 6.45 -9.83 -12.67
CA PRO A 211 7.53 -9.14 -11.97
C PRO A 211 8.30 -8.16 -12.87
N HIS A 212 8.34 -8.38 -14.18
CA HIS A 212 8.97 -7.50 -15.16
C HIS A 212 8.32 -6.10 -15.21
N LEU A 213 7.02 -5.97 -14.89
CA LEU A 213 6.32 -4.69 -14.86
C LEU A 213 6.75 -3.81 -13.68
N VAL A 214 7.35 -4.39 -12.62
CA VAL A 214 7.88 -3.62 -11.48
C VAL A 214 8.99 -2.66 -11.94
N ALA A 215 9.83 -3.09 -12.87
CA ALA A 215 10.88 -2.25 -13.43
C ALA A 215 10.30 -1.03 -14.17
N LEU A 216 9.22 -1.22 -14.95
CA LEU A 216 8.52 -0.14 -15.65
C LEU A 216 7.89 0.85 -14.68
N VAL A 217 7.18 0.35 -13.64
CA VAL A 217 6.60 1.21 -12.58
C VAL A 217 7.70 2.05 -11.91
N ARG A 218 8.85 1.46 -11.60
CA ARG A 218 10.00 2.17 -11.01
C ARG A 218 10.67 3.15 -11.94
N ALA A 219 10.61 2.91 -13.25
CA ALA A 219 11.09 3.84 -14.29
C ALA A 219 10.13 5.00 -14.53
N GLY A 220 8.95 5.01 -13.89
CA GLY A 220 7.97 6.08 -14.01
C GLY A 220 6.99 5.89 -15.18
N ALA A 221 6.85 4.67 -15.71
CA ALA A 221 5.82 4.37 -16.68
C ALA A 221 4.44 4.63 -16.10
N THR A 222 3.55 5.21 -16.91
CA THR A 222 2.18 5.53 -16.52
C THR A 222 1.26 4.37 -16.89
N PHE A 223 0.37 4.03 -15.94
CA PHE A 223 -0.68 3.04 -16.17
C PHE A 223 -2.05 3.68 -15.93
N LYS A 224 -3.04 3.25 -16.69
CA LYS A 224 -4.43 3.67 -16.52
C LYS A 224 -5.32 2.44 -16.54
N ASN A 225 -6.07 2.23 -15.47
CA ASN A 225 -6.93 1.05 -15.30
C ASN A 225 -6.20 -0.29 -15.53
N GLY A 226 -4.91 -0.33 -15.17
CA GLY A 226 -4.09 -1.53 -15.31
C GLY A 226 -3.27 -1.63 -16.57
N ASP A 227 -3.61 -0.89 -17.62
CA ASP A 227 -2.94 -0.90 -18.91
C ASP A 227 -1.83 0.14 -18.97
N LEU A 228 -0.73 -0.20 -19.64
CA LEU A 228 0.37 0.71 -19.90
C LEU A 228 -0.08 1.81 -20.88
N VAL A 229 0.10 3.07 -20.49
CA VAL A 229 -0.11 4.20 -21.38
C VAL A 229 1.17 4.43 -22.15
N GLU A 230 1.16 4.14 -23.46
CA GLU A 230 2.26 4.50 -24.34
C GLU A 230 2.37 6.03 -24.43
N ARG A 231 3.59 6.55 -24.37
CA ARG A 231 3.81 7.96 -24.70
C ARG A 231 3.68 8.07 -26.21
N ASP A 232 2.81 8.96 -26.69
CA ASP A 232 2.87 9.41 -28.07
C ASP A 232 4.26 10.03 -28.22
N ASP A 233 5.14 9.38 -28.98
CA ASP A 233 6.43 9.95 -29.34
C ASP A 233 6.10 11.24 -30.09
N GLU A 234 6.46 12.39 -29.53
CA GLU A 234 6.42 13.68 -30.21
C GLU A 234 7.18 13.49 -31.53
N GLN A 235 6.45 13.51 -32.65
CA GLN A 235 7.08 13.52 -33.97
C GLN A 235 7.99 14.74 -34.00
N PRO A 236 9.29 14.59 -34.36
CA PRO A 236 10.13 15.75 -34.52
C PRO A 236 9.50 16.63 -35.61
N GLU A 237 9.18 17.87 -35.23
CA GLU A 237 8.76 18.90 -36.20
C GLU A 237 9.83 18.96 -37.26
N HIS A 238 9.49 18.50 -38.48
CA HIS A 238 10.29 18.77 -39.67
C HIS A 238 10.17 20.25 -39.96
N ASP A 239 11.16 21.03 -39.52
CA ASP A 239 11.40 22.36 -39.99
C ASP A 239 11.57 22.32 -41.51
N HIS A 240 10.53 22.68 -42.23
CA HIS A 240 10.62 23.03 -43.64
C HIS A 240 11.41 24.34 -43.77
N GLU A 241 12.72 24.24 -43.90
CA GLU A 241 13.50 25.36 -44.46
C GLU A 241 13.01 25.62 -45.90
N SER A 242 12.21 26.68 -46.00
CA SER A 242 11.89 27.28 -47.29
C SER A 242 13.13 27.99 -47.84
N GLY A 243 13.86 27.31 -48.72
CA GLY A 243 14.93 27.89 -49.49
C GLY A 243 14.39 29.04 -50.39
N GLY A 244 14.72 30.26 -50.00
CA GLY A 244 14.50 31.41 -50.85
C GLY A 244 15.52 31.45 -52.00
N GLU A 245 15.07 31.19 -53.23
CA GLU A 245 15.82 31.51 -54.42
C GLU A 245 15.94 33.03 -54.57
N GLN A 246 17.14 33.59 -54.47
CA GLN A 246 17.47 34.92 -54.93
C GLN A 246 17.86 34.83 -56.42
N GLN A 247 16.99 35.32 -57.29
CA GLN A 247 17.36 35.72 -58.67
C GLN A 247 18.13 37.04 -58.65
N VAL A 248 19.34 36.99 -59.14
CA VAL A 248 20.11 38.23 -59.49
C VAL A 248 20.01 38.42 -60.98
N ALA A 249 19.52 39.60 -61.38
CA ALA A 249 19.60 40.17 -62.74
C ALA A 249 20.93 40.85 -62.92
#